data_7dfc14c30d1e986d0a83460febef42a9
#
_entry.id   7dfc14c30d1e986d0a83460febef42a9
#
_cell.length_a   1.000
_cell.length_b   1.000
_cell.length_c   1.000
_cell.angle_alpha   90.00
_cell.angle_beta   90.00
_cell.angle_gamma   90.00
#
_symmetry.space_group_name_H-M   'P 1'
#
loop_
_entity.id
_entity.type
_entity.pdbx_description
1 polymer ?
#
loop_
_entity_poly.entity_id
_entity_poly.type
_entity_poly.pdbx_seq_one_letter_code
_entity_poly.pdbx_strand_id
1 'polypeptide(L)'
;MYEHPEFKNLFIVDHPLVQHKLSMMRSKTCAQKQFRSALKEISLLMGYEITRNLPLTDRDIETPIKMMKAPVLYGDRPAIIPILRAGLGMSEGLNELMPSAAIGHIGLYRDHETHKPHEYLVKLPSAKNRPFILVDPMLATGNSAAHAVDVLVKHGVDVKNIS
;
A
#
# COMPACT_ATOMS: atom_id res chain seq x y z
N MET A 1 -0.57 -10.48 -11.98
CA MET A 1 -1.01 -10.81 -10.60
C MET A 1 -1.99 -11.96 -10.65
N TYR A 2 -1.88 -12.93 -9.75
CA TYR A 2 -2.79 -14.07 -9.62
C TYR A 2 -3.10 -14.36 -8.14
N GLU A 3 -4.27 -14.95 -7.87
CA GLU A 3 -4.64 -15.34 -6.51
C GLU A 3 -3.92 -16.63 -6.12
N HIS A 4 -3.47 -16.71 -4.86
CA HIS A 4 -2.79 -17.90 -4.35
C HIS A 4 -3.77 -19.09 -4.27
N PRO A 5 -3.39 -20.30 -4.75
CA PRO A 5 -4.32 -21.43 -4.84
C PRO A 5 -4.88 -21.92 -3.50
N GLU A 6 -4.11 -21.80 -2.41
CA GLU A 6 -4.52 -22.26 -1.07
C GLU A 6 -5.08 -21.13 -0.18
N PHE A 7 -4.73 -19.88 -0.45
CA PHE A 7 -5.14 -18.75 0.37
C PHE A 7 -5.97 -17.77 -0.44
N LYS A 8 -7.28 -17.78 -0.20
CA LYS A 8 -8.20 -16.79 -0.76
C LYS A 8 -7.82 -15.39 -0.29
N ASN A 9 -7.95 -14.42 -1.19
CA ASN A 9 -7.59 -13.01 -0.97
C ASN A 9 -6.07 -12.74 -0.83
N LEU A 10 -5.21 -13.75 -1.08
CA LEU A 10 -3.77 -13.56 -1.22
C LEU A 10 -3.42 -13.48 -2.71
N PHE A 11 -2.94 -12.33 -3.14
CA PHE A 11 -2.55 -12.08 -4.53
C PHE A 11 -1.04 -11.96 -4.66
N ILE A 12 -0.49 -12.66 -5.64
CA ILE A 12 0.96 -12.65 -5.94
C ILE A 12 1.19 -11.80 -7.19
N VAL A 13 2.09 -10.84 -7.06
CA VAL A 13 2.57 -10.04 -8.20
C VAL A 13 3.84 -10.69 -8.74
N ASP A 14 3.68 -11.46 -9.81
CA ASP A 14 4.74 -12.27 -10.44
C ASP A 14 5.39 -11.61 -11.66
N HIS A 15 5.17 -10.32 -11.85
CA HIS A 15 5.68 -9.57 -12.99
C HIS A 15 7.21 -9.63 -13.06
N PRO A 16 7.82 -9.89 -14.24
CA PRO A 16 9.28 -10.05 -14.39
C PRO A 16 10.11 -8.89 -13.81
N LEU A 17 9.65 -7.65 -13.96
CA LEU A 17 10.33 -6.49 -13.36
C LEU A 17 10.30 -6.51 -11.83
N VAL A 18 9.20 -6.96 -11.22
CA VAL A 18 9.10 -7.12 -9.75
C VAL A 18 10.08 -8.19 -9.30
N GLN A 19 10.11 -9.35 -9.97
CA GLN A 19 11.01 -10.45 -9.64
C GLN A 19 12.48 -10.04 -9.79
N HIS A 20 12.83 -9.33 -10.86
CA HIS A 20 14.18 -8.83 -11.07
C HIS A 20 14.63 -7.90 -9.94
N LYS A 21 13.81 -6.88 -9.60
CA LYS A 21 14.11 -5.94 -8.53
C LYS A 21 14.18 -6.60 -7.16
N LEU A 22 13.29 -7.56 -6.90
CA LEU A 22 13.31 -8.36 -5.67
C LEU A 22 14.60 -9.19 -5.56
N SER A 23 15.08 -9.75 -6.67
CA SER A 23 16.37 -10.49 -6.72
C SER A 23 17.54 -9.56 -6.40
N MET A 24 17.54 -8.33 -6.92
CA MET A 24 18.55 -7.32 -6.57
C MET A 24 18.53 -7.01 -5.06
N MET A 25 17.35 -6.79 -4.47
CA MET A 25 17.20 -6.48 -3.04
C MET A 25 17.66 -7.63 -2.14
N ARG A 26 17.50 -8.88 -2.59
CA ARG A 26 17.90 -10.09 -1.84
C ARG A 26 19.40 -10.34 -1.85
N SER A 27 20.14 -9.71 -2.75
CA SER A 27 21.59 -9.87 -2.80
C SER A 27 22.24 -9.31 -1.54
N LYS A 28 23.12 -10.10 -0.90
CA LYS A 28 23.93 -9.63 0.25
C LYS A 28 24.87 -8.46 -0.09
N THR A 29 25.15 -8.25 -1.38
CA THR A 29 25.98 -7.15 -1.89
C THR A 29 25.17 -5.93 -2.31
N CYS A 30 23.84 -5.95 -2.14
CA CYS A 30 22.97 -4.84 -2.51
C CYS A 30 23.28 -3.61 -1.65
N ALA A 31 23.73 -2.53 -2.28
CA ALA A 31 23.99 -1.28 -1.58
C ALA A 31 22.67 -0.65 -1.12
N GLN A 32 22.70 0.07 0.00
CA GLN A 32 21.50 0.70 0.59
C GLN A 32 20.72 1.57 -0.40
N LYS A 33 21.43 2.33 -1.24
CA LYS A 33 20.80 3.16 -2.27
C LYS A 33 20.04 2.32 -3.29
N GLN A 34 20.63 1.21 -3.75
CA GLN A 34 19.99 0.30 -4.70
C GLN A 34 18.77 -0.38 -4.09
N PHE A 35 18.87 -0.81 -2.82
CA PHE A 35 17.76 -1.39 -2.07
C PHE A 35 16.55 -0.42 -2.02
N ARG A 36 16.77 0.82 -1.62
CA ARG A 36 15.70 1.84 -1.56
C ARG A 36 15.07 2.11 -2.93
N SER A 37 15.90 2.25 -3.97
CA SER A 37 15.40 2.46 -5.33
C SER A 37 14.54 1.28 -5.80
N ALA A 38 15.02 0.06 -5.63
CA ALA A 38 14.29 -1.14 -6.03
C ALA A 38 12.98 -1.31 -5.23
N LEU A 39 12.98 -1.03 -3.92
CA LEU A 39 11.79 -1.07 -3.09
C LEU A 39 10.74 -0.06 -3.57
N LYS A 40 11.13 1.17 -3.85
CA LYS A 40 10.25 2.20 -4.40
C LYS A 40 9.65 1.78 -5.74
N GLU A 41 10.47 1.24 -6.64
CA GLU A 41 10.04 0.80 -7.96
C GLU A 41 9.10 -0.44 -7.89
N ILE A 42 9.36 -1.39 -6.99
CA ILE A 42 8.44 -2.49 -6.71
C ILE A 42 7.09 -1.94 -6.21
N SER A 43 7.12 -0.97 -5.32
CA SER A 43 5.91 -0.37 -4.76
C SER A 43 5.06 0.33 -5.81
N LEU A 44 5.68 1.01 -6.78
CA LEU A 44 5.00 1.58 -7.95
C LEU A 44 4.29 0.50 -8.78
N LEU A 45 4.99 -0.60 -9.10
CA LEU A 45 4.45 -1.69 -9.90
C LEU A 45 3.32 -2.43 -9.16
N MET A 46 3.49 -2.68 -7.87
CA MET A 46 2.44 -3.26 -7.03
C MET A 46 1.25 -2.30 -6.89
N GLY A 47 1.52 -1.00 -6.71
CA GLY A 47 0.49 0.02 -6.63
C GLY A 47 -0.42 0.05 -7.87
N TYR A 48 0.16 -0.08 -9.05
CA TYR A 48 -0.59 -0.20 -10.30
C TYR A 48 -1.54 -1.42 -10.28
N GLU A 49 -1.08 -2.56 -9.78
CA GLU A 49 -1.91 -3.78 -9.71
C GLU A 49 -3.01 -3.69 -8.64
N ILE A 50 -2.71 -3.24 -7.43
CA ILE A 50 -3.70 -3.16 -6.35
C ILE A 50 -4.77 -2.11 -6.59
N THR A 51 -4.49 -1.09 -7.42
CA THR A 51 -5.45 -0.05 -7.78
C THR A 51 -6.30 -0.38 -9.02
N ARG A 52 -6.10 -1.54 -9.64
CA ARG A 52 -6.78 -1.97 -10.87
C ARG A 52 -8.30 -1.91 -10.79
N ASN A 53 -8.88 -2.19 -9.64
CA ASN A 53 -10.32 -2.29 -9.42
C ASN A 53 -10.91 -1.05 -8.71
N LEU A 54 -10.18 0.07 -8.67
CA LEU A 54 -10.73 1.30 -8.13
C LEU A 54 -11.97 1.72 -8.95
N PRO A 55 -13.07 2.11 -8.29
CA PRO A 55 -14.29 2.48 -8.98
C PRO A 55 -14.12 3.78 -9.77
N LEU A 56 -14.76 3.83 -10.93
CA LEU A 56 -14.80 5.01 -11.79
C LEU A 56 -16.22 5.56 -11.86
N THR A 57 -16.32 6.85 -12.13
CA THR A 57 -17.57 7.55 -12.46
C THR A 57 -17.33 8.51 -13.63
N ASP A 58 -18.39 8.84 -14.36
CA ASP A 58 -18.30 9.82 -15.44
C ASP A 58 -18.40 11.24 -14.90
N ARG A 59 -17.55 12.12 -15.43
CA ARG A 59 -17.59 13.55 -15.20
C ARG A 59 -17.59 14.29 -16.54
N ASP A 60 -18.42 15.34 -16.66
CA ASP A 60 -18.33 16.22 -17.80
C ASP A 60 -17.04 17.05 -17.72
N ILE A 61 -16.25 16.99 -18.77
CA ILE A 61 -15.02 17.75 -18.94
C ILE A 61 -15.03 18.51 -20.26
N GLU A 62 -14.38 19.66 -20.27
CA GLU A 62 -14.10 20.41 -21.49
C GLU A 62 -12.73 20.05 -22.00
N THR A 63 -12.66 19.59 -23.24
CA THR A 63 -11.40 19.34 -23.95
C THR A 63 -11.14 20.51 -24.90
N PRO A 64 -9.94 20.66 -25.46
CA PRO A 64 -9.68 21.70 -26.46
C PRO A 64 -10.58 21.62 -27.71
N ILE A 65 -11.29 20.50 -27.91
CA ILE A 65 -12.12 20.27 -29.10
C ILE A 65 -13.61 20.35 -28.76
N LYS A 66 -14.05 19.74 -27.63
CA LYS A 66 -15.47 19.65 -27.28
C LYS A 66 -15.68 19.22 -25.83
N MET A 67 -16.90 19.47 -25.34
CA MET A 67 -17.39 18.85 -24.10
C MET A 67 -17.55 17.33 -24.29
N MET A 68 -17.14 16.56 -23.27
CA MET A 68 -17.34 15.11 -23.26
C MET A 68 -17.46 14.57 -21.84
N LYS A 69 -18.02 13.38 -21.70
CA LYS A 69 -17.94 12.59 -20.47
C LYS A 69 -16.63 11.82 -20.44
N ALA A 70 -15.95 11.89 -19.30
CA ALA A 70 -14.68 11.18 -19.08
C ALA A 70 -14.69 10.42 -17.75
N PRO A 71 -14.10 9.22 -17.70
CA PRO A 71 -14.00 8.44 -16.48
C PRO A 71 -13.01 9.09 -15.51
N VAL A 72 -13.43 9.24 -14.27
CA VAL A 72 -12.60 9.72 -13.14
C VAL A 72 -12.78 8.78 -11.95
N LEU A 73 -11.82 8.74 -11.04
CA LEU A 73 -11.95 7.94 -9.83
C LEU A 73 -13.18 8.38 -9.03
N TYR A 74 -13.97 7.40 -8.59
CA TYR A 74 -15.14 7.62 -7.74
C TYR A 74 -14.75 7.55 -6.26
N GLY A 75 -15.38 8.41 -5.45
CA GLY A 75 -15.22 8.42 -4.00
C GLY A 75 -13.98 9.16 -3.51
N ASP A 76 -13.63 8.91 -2.25
CA ASP A 76 -12.45 9.49 -1.63
C ASP A 76 -11.16 8.85 -2.14
N ARG A 77 -10.11 9.65 -2.18
CA ARG A 77 -8.79 9.18 -2.62
C ARG A 77 -8.26 8.13 -1.66
N PRO A 78 -7.53 7.11 -2.16
CA PRO A 78 -6.92 6.10 -1.31
C PRO A 78 -6.06 6.68 -0.20
N ALA A 79 -5.94 5.97 0.90
CA ALA A 79 -5.03 6.28 1.98
C ALA A 79 -3.85 5.28 1.97
N ILE A 80 -2.63 5.80 1.97
CA ILE A 80 -1.41 4.99 2.06
C ILE A 80 -0.97 4.98 3.52
N ILE A 81 -0.84 3.78 4.11
CA ILE A 81 -0.55 3.60 5.52
C ILE A 81 0.71 2.74 5.68
N PRO A 82 1.89 3.35 5.77
CA PRO A 82 3.10 2.61 6.09
C PRO A 82 3.12 2.19 7.56
N ILE A 83 3.51 0.93 7.80
CA ILE A 83 3.94 0.48 9.12
C ILE A 83 5.36 1.02 9.35
N LEU A 84 5.49 1.92 10.31
CA LEU A 84 6.75 2.57 10.56
C LEU A 84 7.74 1.61 11.23
N ARG A 85 8.99 1.68 10.86
CA ARG A 85 9.65 2.61 9.93
C ARG A 85 9.82 2.01 8.53
N ALA A 86 9.79 0.65 8.41
CA ALA A 86 10.13 -0.07 7.19
C ALA A 86 9.20 0.28 6.00
N GLY A 87 7.90 0.46 6.26
CA GLY A 87 6.91 0.80 5.25
C GLY A 87 7.11 2.15 4.53
N LEU A 88 7.92 3.05 5.09
CA LEU A 88 8.17 4.36 4.46
C LEU A 88 8.73 4.25 3.04
N GLY A 89 9.66 3.30 2.80
CA GLY A 89 10.23 3.12 1.46
C GLY A 89 9.19 2.68 0.42
N MET A 90 8.16 1.95 0.83
CA MET A 90 7.05 1.58 -0.06
C MET A 90 6.08 2.74 -0.26
N SER A 91 5.80 3.52 0.77
CA SER A 91 4.90 4.66 0.66
C SER A 91 5.40 5.72 -0.31
N GLU A 92 6.72 5.89 -0.47
CA GLU A 92 7.31 6.81 -1.45
C GLU A 92 6.90 6.44 -2.90
N GLY A 93 6.98 5.15 -3.26
CA GLY A 93 6.58 4.69 -4.60
C GLY A 93 5.08 4.84 -4.84
N LEU A 94 4.26 4.48 -3.86
CA LEU A 94 2.81 4.65 -3.98
C LEU A 94 2.38 6.12 -4.05
N ASN A 95 3.05 7.00 -3.30
CA ASN A 95 2.76 8.43 -3.35
C ASN A 95 3.15 9.06 -4.69
N GLU A 96 4.19 8.56 -5.34
CA GLU A 96 4.54 8.99 -6.71
C GLU A 96 3.47 8.57 -7.72
N LEU A 97 2.92 7.36 -7.60
CA LEU A 97 1.82 6.88 -8.42
C LEU A 97 0.51 7.64 -8.15
N MET A 98 0.25 7.96 -6.89
CA MET A 98 -0.97 8.61 -6.42
C MET A 98 -0.66 9.86 -5.58
N PRO A 99 -0.17 10.97 -6.19
CA PRO A 99 0.28 12.16 -5.45
C PRO A 99 -0.81 12.81 -4.59
N SER A 100 -2.05 12.50 -4.88
CA SER A 100 -3.21 13.03 -4.16
C SER A 100 -3.75 12.09 -3.09
N ALA A 101 -3.13 10.92 -2.88
CA ALA A 101 -3.51 10.00 -1.80
C ALA A 101 -3.32 10.66 -0.43
N ALA A 102 -4.19 10.28 0.51
CA ALA A 102 -3.97 10.67 1.91
C ALA A 102 -2.87 9.77 2.50
N ILE A 103 -2.06 10.31 3.38
CA ILE A 103 -1.03 9.53 4.07
C ILE A 103 -1.37 9.48 5.56
N GLY A 104 -1.40 8.26 6.10
CA GLY A 104 -1.44 8.02 7.53
C GLY A 104 -0.20 7.25 7.98
N HIS A 105 -0.05 7.01 9.27
CA HIS A 105 1.09 6.30 9.83
C HIS A 105 0.66 5.43 11.00
N ILE A 106 1.15 4.20 11.02
CA ILE A 106 1.05 3.31 12.19
C ILE A 106 2.47 2.97 12.61
N GLY A 107 2.87 3.46 13.78
CA GLY A 107 4.17 3.20 14.37
C GLY A 107 4.07 2.05 15.36
N LEU A 108 4.78 0.96 15.09
CA LEU A 108 4.83 -0.22 15.93
C LEU A 108 6.27 -0.52 16.35
N TYR A 109 6.46 -0.96 17.59
CA TYR A 109 7.68 -1.62 18.02
C TYR A 109 7.34 -2.96 18.65
N ARG A 110 8.28 -3.88 18.65
CA ARG A 110 8.13 -5.16 19.36
C ARG A 110 8.75 -5.02 20.73
N ASP A 111 7.97 -5.37 21.73
CA ASP A 111 8.48 -5.52 23.07
C ASP A 111 9.58 -6.59 23.11
N HIS A 112 10.67 -6.31 23.78
CA HIS A 112 11.85 -7.19 23.80
C HIS A 112 11.63 -8.49 24.53
N GLU A 113 10.73 -8.52 25.53
CA GLU A 113 10.46 -9.68 26.36
C GLU A 113 9.28 -10.50 25.84
N THR A 114 8.18 -9.83 25.51
CA THR A 114 6.93 -10.50 25.10
C THR A 114 6.81 -10.70 23.60
N HIS A 115 7.65 -10.04 22.79
CA HIS A 115 7.58 -9.97 21.32
C HIS A 115 6.23 -9.47 20.76
N LYS A 116 5.37 -8.92 21.62
CA LYS A 116 4.09 -8.34 21.20
C LYS A 116 4.30 -6.99 20.55
N PRO A 117 3.51 -6.66 19.50
CA PRO A 117 3.53 -5.34 18.91
C PRO A 117 2.91 -4.31 19.85
N HIS A 118 3.58 -3.19 20.05
CA HIS A 118 3.10 -2.02 20.79
C HIS A 118 3.03 -0.80 19.86
N GLU A 119 1.96 -0.04 20.00
CA GLU A 119 1.73 1.20 19.25
C GLU A 119 2.45 2.37 19.92
N TYR A 120 3.24 3.12 19.18
CA TYR A 120 3.81 4.39 19.66
C TYR A 120 3.34 5.60 18.84
N LEU A 121 2.72 5.35 17.67
CA LEU A 121 2.15 6.38 16.82
C LEU A 121 0.98 5.81 16.02
N VAL A 122 -0.17 6.46 16.10
CA VAL A 122 -1.30 6.20 15.20
C VAL A 122 -1.82 7.55 14.72
N LYS A 123 -1.59 7.86 13.44
CA LYS A 123 -2.16 9.04 12.77
C LYS A 123 -2.80 8.57 11.46
N LEU A 124 -4.11 8.58 11.40
CA LEU A 124 -4.87 8.04 10.28
C LEU A 124 -5.80 9.11 9.70
N PRO A 125 -5.98 9.16 8.37
CA PRO A 125 -6.99 9.98 7.74
C PRO A 125 -8.40 9.43 8.05
N SER A 126 -9.44 10.22 7.80
CA SER A 126 -10.83 9.78 7.96
C SER A 126 -11.09 8.47 7.24
N ALA A 127 -11.81 7.55 7.91
CA ALA A 127 -12.16 6.22 7.39
C ALA A 127 -13.31 6.22 6.36
N LYS A 128 -14.02 7.35 6.16
CA LYS A 128 -15.23 7.40 5.32
C LYS A 128 -14.96 7.03 3.87
N ASN A 129 -15.59 5.94 3.40
CA ASN A 129 -15.65 5.49 1.99
C ASN A 129 -14.31 5.52 1.22
N ARG A 130 -13.22 5.26 1.91
CA ARG A 130 -11.86 5.38 1.41
C ARG A 130 -11.17 4.02 1.42
N PRO A 131 -10.52 3.60 0.32
CA PRO A 131 -9.64 2.45 0.34
C PRO A 131 -8.35 2.78 1.12
N PHE A 132 -7.88 1.84 1.92
CA PHE A 132 -6.67 1.90 2.72
C PHE A 132 -5.65 0.89 2.18
N ILE A 133 -4.46 1.37 1.83
CA ILE A 133 -3.35 0.57 1.35
C ILE A 133 -2.32 0.51 2.47
N LEU A 134 -2.30 -0.61 3.20
CA LEU A 134 -1.35 -0.86 4.28
C LEU A 134 -0.06 -1.42 3.67
N VAL A 135 1.09 -0.84 4.01
CA VAL A 135 2.35 -1.25 3.39
C VAL A 135 3.43 -1.57 4.42
N ASP A 136 4.05 -2.73 4.21
CA ASP A 136 5.23 -3.21 4.92
C ASP A 136 6.09 -4.07 3.95
N PRO A 137 7.39 -3.84 3.83
CA PRO A 137 8.25 -4.57 2.90
C PRO A 137 8.50 -6.02 3.28
N MET A 138 8.19 -6.44 4.50
CA MET A 138 8.43 -7.81 4.96
C MET A 138 7.33 -8.31 5.89
N LEU A 139 6.58 -9.30 5.44
CA LEU A 139 5.49 -9.88 6.23
C LEU A 139 6.00 -10.72 7.42
N ALA A 140 7.08 -11.47 7.26
CA ALA A 140 7.64 -12.40 8.27
C ALA A 140 6.55 -13.27 8.93
N THR A 141 6.31 -13.10 10.24
CA THR A 141 5.26 -13.80 10.99
C THR A 141 3.87 -13.21 10.82
N GLY A 142 3.74 -12.06 10.15
CA GLY A 142 2.48 -11.36 9.97
C GLY A 142 1.95 -10.59 11.18
N ASN A 143 2.55 -10.74 12.37
CA ASN A 143 2.01 -10.12 13.60
C ASN A 143 1.89 -8.58 13.52
N SER A 144 2.85 -7.91 12.91
CA SER A 144 2.80 -6.44 12.73
C SER A 144 1.69 -6.03 11.77
N ALA A 145 1.54 -6.77 10.67
CA ALA A 145 0.49 -6.50 9.69
C ALA A 145 -0.91 -6.77 10.28
N ALA A 146 -1.09 -7.90 10.98
CA ALA A 146 -2.36 -8.22 11.65
C ALA A 146 -2.73 -7.14 12.68
N HIS A 147 -1.78 -6.74 13.53
CA HIS A 147 -2.01 -5.67 14.51
C HIS A 147 -2.36 -4.33 13.83
N ALA A 148 -1.68 -3.98 12.73
CA ALA A 148 -1.99 -2.76 12.00
C ALA A 148 -3.40 -2.80 11.37
N VAL A 149 -3.86 -3.96 10.90
CA VAL A 149 -5.25 -4.15 10.44
C VAL A 149 -6.22 -3.94 11.61
N ASP A 150 -5.96 -4.49 12.80
CA ASP A 150 -6.79 -4.27 13.98
C ASP A 150 -6.88 -2.78 14.36
N VAL A 151 -5.77 -2.04 14.24
CA VAL A 151 -5.74 -0.58 14.45
C VAL A 151 -6.64 0.14 13.45
N LEU A 152 -6.57 -0.23 12.17
CA LEU A 152 -7.43 0.36 11.12
C LEU A 152 -8.91 0.07 11.38
N VAL A 153 -9.24 -1.17 11.75
CA VAL A 153 -10.62 -1.57 12.07
C VAL A 153 -11.15 -0.79 13.28
N LYS A 154 -10.35 -0.65 14.35
CA LYS A 154 -10.69 0.18 15.52
C LYS A 154 -10.90 1.65 15.15
N HIS A 155 -10.20 2.14 14.13
CA HIS A 155 -10.39 3.50 13.60
C HIS A 155 -11.66 3.64 12.75
N GLY A 156 -12.39 2.55 12.49
CA GLY A 156 -13.65 2.52 11.74
C GLY A 156 -13.48 2.23 10.25
N VAL A 157 -12.33 1.69 9.83
CA VAL A 157 -12.12 1.22 8.47
C VAL A 157 -12.78 -0.14 8.29
N ASP A 158 -13.61 -0.29 7.26
CA ASP A 158 -14.14 -1.61 6.88
C ASP A 158 -12.99 -2.48 6.32
N VAL A 159 -12.89 -3.72 6.80
CA VAL A 159 -11.88 -4.69 6.34
C VAL A 159 -11.86 -4.84 4.82
N LYS A 160 -13.02 -4.73 4.16
CA LYS A 160 -13.13 -4.79 2.69
C LYS A 160 -12.39 -3.66 1.97
N ASN A 161 -12.12 -2.57 2.67
CA ASN A 161 -11.42 -1.41 2.15
C ASN A 161 -9.92 -1.41 2.48
N ILE A 162 -9.40 -2.50 3.05
CA ILE A 162 -7.98 -2.65 3.39
C ILE A 162 -7.33 -3.60 2.39
N SER A 163 -6.23 -3.17 1.79
CA SER A 163 -5.37 -3.95 0.90
C SER A 163 -3.90 -3.81 1.29
#